data_a96d1f9edac0cd40d4afa46a645ee8f1
#
_entry.id   a96d1f9edac0cd40d4afa46a645ee8f1
#
_cell.length_a   1.000
_cell.length_b   1.000
_cell.length_c   1.000
_cell.angle_alpha   90.00
_cell.angle_beta   90.00
_cell.angle_gamma   90.00
#
_symmetry.space_group_name_H-M   'P 1'
#
loop_
_entity.id
_entity.type
_entity.pdbx_description
1 polymer ?
#
loop_
_entity_poly.entity_id
_entity_poly.type
_entity_poly.pdbx_seq_one_letter_code
_entity_poly.pdbx_strand_id
1 'polypeptide(L)'
;MRDDRGVSSALSYALIIVLTVSLTTGLVLGANELVTDQRQQVTHDQIEAVGQQLSATIMTVDRLNATETRPETAAVTRQFPRRVSGVQYRIKTVDTGSNRWRLSLEAREVNINESFTVRLTSGVDLEETTVNGGPLRVSYDRDPSDPDQDRVRIEHV
;
A
#
# COMPACT_ATOMS: atom_id res chain seq x y z
N MET A 1 56.94 -38.85 21.66
CA MET A 1 56.03 -37.95 22.38
C MET A 1 56.14 -36.49 21.88
N ARG A 2 56.30 -36.23 20.57
CA ARG A 2 56.37 -34.86 20.04
C ARG A 2 55.25 -34.52 19.06
N ASP A 3 54.50 -35.50 18.57
CA ASP A 3 53.44 -35.28 17.56
C ASP A 3 52.08 -34.89 18.12
N ASP A 4 51.78 -35.22 19.36
CA ASP A 4 50.45 -34.94 19.97
C ASP A 4 50.16 -33.44 20.16
N ARG A 5 51.21 -32.62 20.35
CA ARG A 5 51.04 -31.16 20.52
C ARG A 5 50.70 -30.44 19.20
N GLY A 6 51.20 -30.93 18.08
CA GLY A 6 50.91 -30.38 16.74
C GLY A 6 49.48 -30.68 16.30
N VAL A 7 49.00 -31.88 16.59
CA VAL A 7 47.62 -32.29 16.24
C VAL A 7 46.59 -31.52 17.08
N SER A 8 46.87 -31.33 18.37
CA SER A 8 45.96 -30.57 19.27
C SER A 8 45.80 -29.09 18.86
N SER A 9 46.90 -28.45 18.44
CA SER A 9 46.83 -27.04 17.97
C SER A 9 46.10 -26.89 16.66
N ALA A 10 46.34 -27.83 15.70
CA ALA A 10 45.61 -27.83 14.41
C ALA A 10 44.11 -28.08 14.60
N LEU A 11 43.73 -29.00 15.50
CA LEU A 11 42.35 -29.29 15.81
C LEU A 11 41.65 -28.09 16.44
N SER A 12 42.30 -27.40 17.39
CA SER A 12 41.77 -26.18 18.02
C SER A 12 41.55 -25.06 17.00
N TYR A 13 42.49 -24.86 16.08
CA TYR A 13 42.37 -23.86 15.02
C TYR A 13 41.23 -24.16 14.06
N ALA A 14 41.09 -25.43 13.63
CA ALA A 14 39.98 -25.86 12.79
C ALA A 14 38.64 -25.65 13.49
N LEU A 15 38.54 -25.93 14.77
CA LEU A 15 37.33 -25.76 15.56
C LEU A 15 36.94 -24.27 15.68
N ILE A 16 37.92 -23.38 15.89
CA ILE A 16 37.68 -21.92 15.95
C ILE A 16 37.17 -21.41 14.59
N ILE A 17 37.75 -21.85 13.47
CA ILE A 17 37.31 -21.47 12.12
C ILE A 17 35.86 -21.90 11.91
N VAL A 18 35.50 -23.15 12.19
CA VAL A 18 34.15 -23.69 12.03
C VAL A 18 33.15 -22.88 12.89
N LEU A 19 33.52 -22.60 14.12
CA LEU A 19 32.68 -21.82 15.04
C LEU A 19 32.47 -20.38 14.57
N THR A 20 33.55 -19.75 14.10
CA THR A 20 33.47 -18.37 13.54
C THR A 20 32.62 -18.30 12.28
N VAL A 21 32.82 -19.25 11.35
CA VAL A 21 32.01 -19.32 10.13
C VAL A 21 30.52 -19.55 10.46
N SER A 22 30.23 -20.46 11.38
CA SER A 22 28.87 -20.77 11.79
C SER A 22 28.18 -19.55 12.44
N LEU A 23 28.87 -18.83 13.32
CA LEU A 23 28.39 -17.60 13.95
C LEU A 23 28.14 -16.50 12.91
N THR A 24 29.07 -16.30 12.00
CA THR A 24 28.94 -15.28 10.94
C THR A 24 27.76 -15.60 10.02
N THR A 25 27.61 -16.86 9.62
CA THR A 25 26.48 -17.31 8.80
C THR A 25 25.15 -17.09 9.51
N GLY A 26 25.07 -17.46 10.79
CA GLY A 26 23.87 -17.24 11.61
C GLY A 26 23.50 -15.77 11.74
N LEU A 27 24.49 -14.88 11.93
CA LEU A 27 24.28 -13.43 11.98
C LEU A 27 23.76 -12.87 10.65
N VAL A 28 24.33 -13.30 9.52
CA VAL A 28 23.91 -12.83 8.19
C VAL A 28 22.48 -13.29 7.89
N LEU A 29 22.12 -14.52 8.21
CA LEU A 29 20.76 -15.02 8.02
C LEU A 29 19.76 -14.26 8.88
N GLY A 30 20.05 -14.06 10.16
CA GLY A 30 19.19 -13.31 11.07
C GLY A 30 19.02 -11.84 10.67
N ALA A 31 20.09 -11.20 10.18
CA ALA A 31 20.00 -9.83 9.70
C ALA A 31 19.12 -9.69 8.45
N ASN A 32 19.17 -10.65 7.53
CA ASN A 32 18.32 -10.63 6.32
C ASN A 32 16.84 -10.78 6.66
N GLU A 33 16.49 -11.63 7.61
CA GLU A 33 15.11 -11.81 8.07
C GLU A 33 14.57 -10.54 8.69
N LEU A 34 15.32 -9.91 9.58
CA LEU A 34 14.95 -8.64 10.20
C LEU A 34 14.71 -7.52 9.19
N VAL A 35 15.57 -7.40 8.16
CA VAL A 35 15.42 -6.39 7.10
C VAL A 35 14.16 -6.64 6.27
N THR A 36 13.83 -7.89 6.02
CA THR A 36 12.63 -8.26 5.25
C THR A 36 11.37 -7.91 6.02
N ASP A 37 11.30 -8.25 7.29
CA ASP A 37 10.16 -7.95 8.17
C ASP A 37 9.96 -6.43 8.31
N GLN A 38 11.04 -5.69 8.50
CA GLN A 38 10.98 -4.24 8.59
C GLN A 38 10.49 -3.60 7.29
N ARG A 39 10.90 -4.12 6.13
CA ARG A 39 10.39 -3.63 4.83
C ARG A 39 8.90 -3.90 4.66
N GLN A 40 8.43 -5.07 5.06
CA GLN A 40 7.00 -5.40 5.00
C GLN A 40 6.18 -4.44 5.87
N GLN A 41 6.62 -4.20 7.11
CA GLN A 41 5.95 -3.29 8.02
C GLN A 41 5.89 -1.85 7.48
N VAL A 42 7.01 -1.32 6.99
CA VAL A 42 7.05 0.02 6.39
C VAL A 42 6.15 0.10 5.14
N THR A 43 6.10 -0.96 4.34
CA THR A 43 5.22 -1.00 3.16
C THR A 43 3.74 -1.00 3.58
N HIS A 44 3.39 -1.77 4.60
CA HIS A 44 2.05 -1.81 5.17
C HIS A 44 1.60 -0.42 5.67
N ASP A 45 2.41 0.23 6.50
CA ASP A 45 2.12 1.55 7.05
C ASP A 45 1.95 2.61 5.94
N GLN A 46 2.77 2.53 4.89
CA GLN A 46 2.66 3.45 3.75
C GLN A 46 1.38 3.20 2.93
N ILE A 47 0.99 1.94 2.71
CA ILE A 47 -0.25 1.59 2.01
C ILE A 47 -1.45 2.06 2.82
N GLU A 48 -1.43 1.87 4.14
CA GLU A 48 -2.47 2.35 5.03
C GLU A 48 -2.62 3.89 4.95
N ALA A 49 -1.51 4.63 5.02
CA ALA A 49 -1.52 6.08 4.89
C ALA A 49 -2.08 6.55 3.55
N VAL A 50 -1.71 5.89 2.44
CA VAL A 50 -2.26 6.18 1.10
C VAL A 50 -3.77 5.91 1.06
N GLY A 51 -4.21 4.79 1.61
CA GLY A 51 -5.63 4.41 1.64
C GLY A 51 -6.47 5.40 2.45
N GLN A 52 -5.99 5.80 3.63
CA GLN A 52 -6.65 6.81 4.46
C GLN A 52 -6.72 8.17 3.75
N GLN A 53 -5.63 8.60 3.11
CA GLN A 53 -5.59 9.87 2.39
C GLN A 53 -6.50 9.86 1.16
N LEU A 54 -6.57 8.77 0.41
CA LEU A 54 -7.46 8.63 -0.73
C LEU A 54 -8.93 8.60 -0.29
N SER A 55 -9.25 7.85 0.77
CA SER A 55 -10.58 7.83 1.36
C SER A 55 -11.04 9.22 1.80
N ALA A 56 -10.17 9.98 2.45
CA ALA A 56 -10.46 11.36 2.84
C ALA A 56 -10.67 12.28 1.62
N THR A 57 -9.93 12.06 0.53
CA THR A 57 -10.08 12.83 -0.71
C THR A 57 -11.42 12.54 -1.38
N ILE A 58 -11.83 11.27 -1.46
CA ILE A 58 -13.15 10.86 -1.98
C ILE A 58 -14.27 11.50 -1.16
N MET A 59 -14.20 11.41 0.17
CA MET A 59 -15.18 12.04 1.05
C MET A 59 -15.20 13.56 0.94
N THR A 60 -14.09 14.20 0.61
CA THR A 60 -14.04 15.64 0.38
C THR A 60 -14.80 16.02 -0.90
N VAL A 61 -14.60 15.29 -1.99
CA VAL A 61 -15.32 15.48 -3.25
C VAL A 61 -16.83 15.22 -3.05
N ASP A 62 -17.17 14.15 -2.33
CA ASP A 62 -18.57 13.83 -1.98
C ASP A 62 -19.25 14.96 -1.21
N ARG A 63 -18.58 15.54 -0.22
CA ARG A 63 -19.12 16.68 0.56
C ARG A 63 -19.29 17.94 -0.28
N LEU A 64 -18.38 18.21 -1.21
CA LEU A 64 -18.52 19.34 -2.13
C LEU A 64 -19.76 19.19 -2.99
N ASN A 65 -20.09 17.97 -3.40
CA ASN A 65 -21.30 17.67 -4.14
C ASN A 65 -22.57 17.74 -3.26
N ALA A 66 -22.47 17.46 -1.97
CA ALA A 66 -23.61 17.51 -1.04
C ALA A 66 -24.01 18.94 -0.63
N THR A 67 -23.29 19.98 -1.05
CA THR A 67 -23.62 21.38 -0.73
C THR A 67 -24.83 21.87 -1.53
N GLU A 68 -25.58 22.83 -0.98
CA GLU A 68 -26.77 23.41 -1.63
C GLU A 68 -26.46 24.01 -3.02
N THR A 69 -25.25 24.51 -3.21
CA THR A 69 -24.76 25.07 -4.47
C THR A 69 -24.00 23.98 -5.26
N ARG A 70 -24.62 22.85 -5.51
CA ARG A 70 -24.01 21.72 -6.22
C ARG A 70 -23.21 22.20 -7.44
N PRO A 71 -21.87 22.14 -7.42
CA PRO A 71 -21.08 22.49 -8.60
C PRO A 71 -21.34 21.48 -9.71
N GLU A 72 -21.30 21.92 -10.96
CA GLU A 72 -21.41 21.01 -12.11
C GLU A 72 -20.23 20.02 -12.14
N THR A 73 -19.06 20.47 -11.69
CA THR A 73 -17.87 19.66 -11.58
C THR A 73 -17.10 19.99 -10.30
N ALA A 74 -16.63 18.99 -9.59
CA ALA A 74 -15.71 19.13 -8.48
C ALA A 74 -14.56 18.13 -8.67
N ALA A 75 -13.32 18.58 -8.50
CA ALA A 75 -12.18 17.72 -8.62
C ALA A 75 -11.08 18.06 -7.62
N VAL A 76 -10.45 17.04 -7.07
CA VAL A 76 -9.29 17.16 -6.20
C VAL A 76 -8.17 16.29 -6.77
N THR A 77 -7.05 16.89 -7.10
CA THR A 77 -5.85 16.17 -7.53
C THR A 77 -4.90 15.99 -6.36
N ARG A 78 -4.42 14.77 -6.18
CA ARG A 78 -3.45 14.42 -5.15
C ARG A 78 -2.27 13.67 -5.75
N GLN A 79 -1.09 13.97 -5.22
CA GLN A 79 0.15 13.28 -5.57
C GLN A 79 0.33 12.10 -4.62
N PHE A 80 0.02 10.91 -5.09
CA PHE A 80 0.36 9.69 -4.38
C PHE A 80 1.67 9.11 -4.92
N PRO A 81 2.44 8.38 -4.10
CA PRO A 81 3.64 7.73 -4.59
C PRO A 81 3.27 6.66 -5.63
N ARG A 82 4.07 6.53 -6.68
CA ARG A 82 3.89 5.44 -7.67
C ARG A 82 4.27 4.08 -7.11
N ARG A 83 5.12 4.05 -6.09
CA ARG A 83 5.61 2.86 -5.40
C ARG A 83 5.72 3.14 -3.90
N VAL A 84 5.43 2.14 -3.10
CA VAL A 84 5.64 2.16 -1.65
C VAL A 84 6.77 1.20 -1.32
N SER A 85 7.82 1.67 -0.65
CA SER A 85 9.05 0.88 -0.35
C SER A 85 9.64 0.16 -1.59
N GLY A 86 9.52 0.79 -2.78
CA GLY A 86 9.97 0.23 -4.05
C GLY A 86 8.99 -0.74 -4.73
N VAL A 87 7.89 -1.10 -4.08
CA VAL A 87 6.87 -2.03 -4.57
C VAL A 87 5.73 -1.27 -5.25
N GLN A 88 5.26 -1.77 -6.38
CA GLN A 88 4.07 -1.23 -7.04
C GLN A 88 2.80 -1.67 -6.32
N TYR A 89 1.83 -0.78 -6.23
CA TYR A 89 0.52 -1.09 -5.68
C TYR A 89 -0.60 -0.67 -6.62
N ARG A 90 -1.74 -1.28 -6.42
CA ARG A 90 -2.95 -1.08 -7.21
C ARG A 90 -4.09 -0.73 -6.28
N ILE A 91 -4.93 0.17 -6.71
CA ILE A 91 -6.11 0.64 -6.01
C ILE A 91 -7.32 0.12 -6.77
N LYS A 92 -8.22 -0.56 -6.09
CA LYS A 92 -9.47 -1.08 -6.64
C LYS A 92 -10.64 -0.56 -5.83
N THR A 93 -11.65 -0.04 -6.51
CA THR A 93 -12.93 0.35 -5.91
C THR A 93 -13.99 -0.69 -6.23
N VAL A 94 -14.78 -1.10 -5.25
CA VAL A 94 -15.85 -2.09 -5.40
C VAL A 94 -17.06 -1.61 -4.62
N ASP A 95 -18.22 -1.64 -5.25
CA ASP A 95 -19.49 -1.39 -4.56
C ASP A 95 -19.79 -2.52 -3.56
N THR A 96 -20.19 -2.15 -2.36
CA THR A 96 -20.61 -3.09 -1.31
C THR A 96 -22.08 -2.89 -0.91
N GLY A 97 -22.80 -2.03 -1.64
CA GLY A 97 -24.20 -1.70 -1.39
C GLY A 97 -24.42 -0.68 -0.28
N SER A 98 -25.61 -0.07 -0.28
CA SER A 98 -26.02 0.89 0.74
C SER A 98 -25.09 2.12 0.86
N ASN A 99 -24.71 2.73 -0.26
CA ASN A 99 -23.79 3.87 -0.36
C ASN A 99 -22.42 3.62 0.31
N ARG A 100 -21.99 2.36 0.39
CA ARG A 100 -20.72 1.96 0.93
C ARG A 100 -19.84 1.34 -0.15
N TRP A 101 -18.63 1.82 -0.21
CA TRP A 101 -17.63 1.42 -1.17
C TRP A 101 -16.42 0.84 -0.45
N ARG A 102 -15.88 -0.23 -0.98
CA ARG A 102 -14.62 -0.79 -0.54
C ARG A 102 -13.50 -0.29 -1.45
N LEU A 103 -12.53 0.35 -0.84
CA LEU A 103 -11.29 0.75 -1.46
C LEU A 103 -10.23 -0.28 -1.06
N SER A 104 -9.75 -1.08 -2.00
CA SER A 104 -8.75 -2.13 -1.77
C SER A 104 -7.43 -1.71 -2.38
N LEU A 105 -6.36 -1.70 -1.57
CA LEU A 105 -5.00 -1.40 -1.99
C LEU A 105 -4.17 -2.67 -1.94
N GLU A 106 -3.74 -3.14 -3.11
CA GLU A 106 -3.01 -4.40 -3.26
C GLU A 106 -1.56 -4.16 -3.68
N ALA A 107 -0.61 -4.65 -2.90
CA ALA A 107 0.81 -4.74 -3.25
C ALA A 107 1.20 -6.22 -3.38
N ARG A 108 1.09 -6.77 -4.58
CA ARG A 108 1.21 -8.22 -4.84
C ARG A 108 2.60 -8.77 -4.56
N GLU A 109 3.66 -7.99 -4.80
CA GLU A 109 5.05 -8.41 -4.60
C GLU A 109 5.36 -8.76 -3.14
N VAL A 110 4.63 -8.17 -2.20
CA VAL A 110 4.79 -8.37 -0.75
C VAL A 110 3.54 -8.96 -0.09
N ASN A 111 2.56 -9.39 -0.89
CA ASN A 111 1.30 -10.00 -0.45
C ASN A 111 0.54 -9.15 0.58
N ILE A 112 0.52 -7.82 0.38
CA ILE A 112 -0.25 -6.89 1.22
C ILE A 112 -1.53 -6.53 0.49
N ASN A 113 -2.65 -6.62 1.21
CA ASN A 113 -3.97 -6.22 0.74
C ASN A 113 -4.71 -5.52 1.87
N GLU A 114 -4.80 -4.19 1.78
CA GLU A 114 -5.51 -3.36 2.73
C GLU A 114 -6.85 -2.89 2.16
N SER A 115 -7.87 -2.85 2.99
CA SER A 115 -9.19 -2.43 2.57
C SER A 115 -9.78 -1.36 3.50
N PHE A 116 -10.31 -0.31 2.89
CA PHE A 116 -10.95 0.81 3.56
C PHE A 116 -12.40 0.90 3.12
N THR A 117 -13.28 1.24 4.05
CA THR A 117 -14.69 1.48 3.73
C THR A 117 -14.92 2.98 3.61
N VAL A 118 -15.40 3.41 2.45
CA VAL A 118 -15.81 4.79 2.18
C VAL A 118 -17.33 4.81 2.11
N ARG A 119 -17.95 5.76 2.81
CA ARG A 119 -19.40 6.00 2.75
C ARG A 119 -19.63 7.34 2.06
N LEU A 120 -20.40 7.32 0.98
CA LEU A 120 -20.83 8.53 0.28
C LEU A 120 -22.17 9.01 0.87
N THR A 121 -22.28 10.31 1.05
CA THR A 121 -23.44 10.98 1.68
C THR A 121 -24.29 11.76 0.68
N SER A 122 -23.71 12.10 -0.47
CA SER A 122 -24.39 12.85 -1.53
C SER A 122 -25.44 12.05 -2.30
N GLY A 123 -25.48 10.73 -2.13
CA GLY A 123 -26.32 9.82 -2.91
C GLY A 123 -25.76 9.51 -4.31
N VAL A 124 -24.55 9.93 -4.60
CA VAL A 124 -23.83 9.66 -5.86
C VAL A 124 -22.98 8.40 -5.71
N ASP A 125 -22.88 7.63 -6.77
CA ASP A 125 -22.06 6.43 -6.80
C ASP A 125 -20.58 6.73 -7.05
N LEU A 126 -19.70 5.87 -6.55
CA LEU A 126 -18.28 5.84 -6.93
C LEU A 126 -18.10 4.85 -8.08
N GLU A 127 -17.41 5.24 -9.13
CA GLU A 127 -17.15 4.35 -10.24
C GLU A 127 -16.26 3.18 -9.81
N GLU A 128 -16.66 1.96 -10.17
CA GLU A 128 -15.78 0.80 -10.02
C GLU A 128 -14.60 0.92 -10.97
N THR A 129 -13.41 1.03 -10.41
CA THR A 129 -12.20 1.20 -11.20
C THR A 129 -11.01 0.47 -10.59
N THR A 130 -9.98 0.30 -11.40
CA THR A 130 -8.68 -0.20 -10.94
C THR A 130 -7.59 0.69 -11.51
N VAL A 131 -6.90 1.40 -10.63
CA VAL A 131 -5.80 2.30 -10.97
C VAL A 131 -4.53 1.91 -10.24
N ASN A 132 -3.37 2.23 -10.80
CA ASN A 132 -2.10 2.06 -10.10
C ASN A 132 -1.82 3.26 -9.20
N GLY A 133 -0.85 3.14 -8.30
CA GLY A 133 -0.33 4.29 -7.55
C GLY A 133 0.26 5.36 -8.48
N GLY A 134 0.23 6.62 -8.03
CA GLY A 134 0.71 7.78 -8.79
C GLY A 134 -0.16 9.01 -8.57
N PRO A 135 0.04 10.06 -9.38
CA PRO A 135 -0.85 11.23 -9.35
C PRO A 135 -2.26 10.81 -9.72
N LEU A 136 -3.20 11.04 -8.81
CA LEU A 136 -4.61 10.71 -9.01
C LEU A 136 -5.48 11.95 -8.90
N ARG A 137 -6.49 11.98 -9.74
CA ARG A 137 -7.58 12.95 -9.69
C ARG A 137 -8.85 12.22 -9.26
N VAL A 138 -9.46 12.71 -8.21
CA VAL A 138 -10.80 12.32 -7.81
C VAL A 138 -11.73 13.42 -8.28
N SER A 139 -12.64 13.12 -9.17
CA SER A 139 -13.57 14.09 -9.76
C SER A 139 -15.00 13.62 -9.61
N TYR A 140 -15.87 14.58 -9.47
CA TYR A 140 -17.31 14.43 -9.61
C TYR A 140 -17.73 15.15 -10.89
N ASP A 141 -18.43 14.43 -11.74
CA ASP A 141 -19.03 14.97 -12.97
C ASP A 141 -20.52 14.75 -12.89
N ARG A 142 -21.27 15.86 -13.06
CA ARG A 142 -22.71 15.84 -13.13
C ARG A 142 -23.15 15.78 -14.58
N ASP A 143 -24.00 14.82 -14.88
CA ASP A 143 -24.73 14.83 -16.15
C ASP A 143 -26.09 15.51 -15.96
N PRO A 144 -26.26 16.75 -16.43
CA PRO A 144 -27.54 17.46 -16.27
C PRO A 144 -28.70 16.81 -17.05
N SER A 145 -28.39 15.91 -18.00
CA SER A 145 -29.37 15.18 -18.81
C SER A 145 -29.77 13.84 -18.19
N ASP A 146 -28.93 13.27 -17.34
CA ASP A 146 -29.16 11.98 -16.69
C ASP A 146 -28.54 11.93 -15.28
N PRO A 147 -29.30 12.36 -14.26
CA PRO A 147 -28.83 12.37 -12.86
C PRO A 147 -28.42 10.99 -12.32
N ASP A 148 -28.90 9.91 -12.93
CA ASP A 148 -28.51 8.54 -12.53
C ASP A 148 -27.09 8.16 -13.01
N GLN A 149 -26.48 9.00 -13.84
CA GLN A 149 -25.08 8.85 -14.28
C GLN A 149 -24.09 9.71 -13.50
N ASP A 150 -24.57 10.48 -12.53
CA ASP A 150 -23.71 11.24 -11.63
C ASP A 150 -22.77 10.28 -10.86
N ARG A 151 -21.46 10.44 -11.03
CA ARG A 151 -20.48 9.54 -10.42
C ARG A 151 -19.23 10.26 -9.94
N VAL A 152 -18.69 9.76 -8.85
CA VAL A 152 -17.32 10.10 -8.45
C VAL A 152 -16.36 9.16 -9.18
N ARG A 153 -15.34 9.71 -9.82
CA ARG A 153 -14.32 8.96 -10.58
C ARG A 153 -12.95 9.13 -9.98
N ILE A 154 -12.13 8.10 -10.14
CA ILE A 154 -10.71 8.12 -9.79
C ILE A 154 -9.92 7.82 -11.05
N GLU A 155 -9.09 8.75 -11.48
CA GLU A 155 -8.32 8.65 -12.71
C GLU A 155 -6.87 9.12 -12.51
N HIS A 156 -5.98 8.70 -13.42
CA HIS A 156 -4.62 9.24 -13.48
C HIS A 156 -4.62 10.64 -14.11
N VAL A 157 -3.70 11.47 -13.59
CA VAL A 157 -3.41 12.80 -14.16
C VAL A 157 -2.23 12.72 -15.10
#